data_090d74a09bcf4aa0472c2a2e4c6bb3cc
#
_entry.id   090d74a09bcf4aa0472c2a2e4c6bb3cc
#
_cell.length_a   1.000
_cell.length_b   1.000
_cell.length_c   1.000
_cell.angle_alpha   90.00
_cell.angle_beta   90.00
_cell.angle_gamma   90.00
#
_symmetry.space_group_name_H-M   'P 1'
#
loop_
_entity.id
_entity.type
_entity.pdbx_description
1 polymer ?
#
loop_
_entity_poly.entity_id
_entity_poly.type
_entity_poly.pdbx_seq_one_letter_code
_entity_poly.pdbx_strand_id
1 'polypeptide(L)'
;MHPIRALVSLAASVTVVGALAGPSLIGASFDAGSAYAQTKKNPKGKQLPKDQPRTPFTLEDQNAAAIPGIPDARAWGDSEDFQRLLPTSNGPWLALSGGGADGAYGAGLLTGWTQSGNRPEFAVVTGASIGALIGPYAFLGPRYDDALRENFAEITAADVFEDRATPESLFDNWPLKRLIEKRVTREMLTAIAAEHNKGRRFFVVTTNQDAGRRVIWNMGAIAARGDDKALKLFRDVLVASSSIPGFFQPVLIDVEANGKKFQEMHLDGTITAPFFVVPEYMLTGGGGRLPTSQAYVIINSKLSSEFSIPERRINSILARTIGVALTAALKAELLLVSANADRLGLNLSVAQVPETFNHPNRGLFDHAYMDALFKFGVEQAMKGQAFANSATGSVERRSDNPH
;
A
#
# COMPACT_ATOMS: atom_id res chain seq x y z
N MET A 1 -37.20 -26.49 -31.46
CA MET A 1 -37.28 -25.12 -31.95
C MET A 1 -37.39 -24.19 -30.74
N HIS A 2 -36.30 -23.62 -30.32
CA HIS A 2 -36.26 -22.46 -29.40
C HIS A 2 -34.97 -21.69 -29.69
N PRO A 3 -35.02 -20.40 -29.90
CA PRO A 3 -33.82 -19.62 -30.26
C PRO A 3 -33.08 -19.13 -29.02
N ILE A 4 -31.78 -19.28 -29.08
CA ILE A 4 -30.76 -18.76 -28.15
C ILE A 4 -30.70 -17.23 -28.30
N ARG A 5 -30.89 -16.50 -27.22
CA ARG A 5 -30.67 -15.05 -27.18
C ARG A 5 -29.20 -14.79 -26.84
N ALA A 6 -28.52 -14.13 -27.77
CA ALA A 6 -27.21 -13.58 -27.61
C ALA A 6 -27.24 -12.38 -26.63
N LEU A 7 -26.41 -12.41 -25.61
CA LEU A 7 -26.10 -11.25 -24.76
C LEU A 7 -25.05 -10.40 -25.48
N VAL A 8 -25.48 -9.20 -25.88
CA VAL A 8 -24.61 -8.16 -26.44
C VAL A 8 -23.82 -7.50 -25.29
N SER A 9 -22.52 -7.67 -25.30
CA SER A 9 -21.59 -6.95 -24.45
C SER A 9 -21.53 -5.48 -24.91
N LEU A 10 -21.97 -4.57 -24.05
CA LEU A 10 -21.87 -3.12 -24.28
C LEU A 10 -20.53 -2.64 -23.72
N ALA A 11 -19.52 -2.56 -24.56
CA ALA A 11 -18.29 -1.85 -24.25
C ALA A 11 -18.54 -0.35 -24.43
N ALA A 12 -18.69 0.37 -23.32
CA ALA A 12 -18.75 1.82 -23.34
C ALA A 12 -17.36 2.40 -23.49
N SER A 13 -17.00 2.78 -24.71
CA SER A 13 -15.82 3.60 -24.98
C SER A 13 -16.11 5.03 -24.53
N VAL A 14 -15.49 5.48 -23.46
CA VAL A 14 -15.50 6.88 -23.04
C VAL A 14 -14.43 7.62 -23.84
N THR A 15 -14.82 8.28 -24.90
CA THR A 15 -13.96 9.23 -25.61
C THR A 15 -13.94 10.54 -24.83
N VAL A 16 -12.87 10.84 -24.15
CA VAL A 16 -12.63 12.15 -23.53
C VAL A 16 -12.13 13.08 -24.63
N VAL A 17 -13.00 13.96 -25.11
CA VAL A 17 -12.63 15.06 -25.97
C VAL A 17 -11.93 16.12 -25.13
N GLY A 18 -10.64 16.34 -25.38
CA GLY A 18 -9.90 17.47 -24.86
C GLY A 18 -10.34 18.77 -25.51
N ALA A 19 -10.70 19.75 -24.71
CA ALA A 19 -10.80 21.13 -25.15
C ALA A 19 -10.31 22.09 -24.06
N LEU A 20 -9.11 22.62 -24.29
CA LEU A 20 -8.67 24.01 -24.20
C LEU A 20 -8.70 24.74 -22.83
N ALA A 21 -7.51 24.89 -22.33
CA ALA A 21 -6.78 26.14 -22.07
C ALA A 21 -7.49 27.26 -21.30
N GLY A 22 -6.97 27.53 -20.13
CA GLY A 22 -7.00 28.81 -19.44
C GLY A 22 -6.25 28.69 -18.11
N PRO A 23 -5.23 29.50 -17.85
CA PRO A 23 -4.57 29.47 -16.56
C PRO A 23 -5.42 30.25 -15.56
N SER A 24 -5.58 29.71 -14.37
CA SER A 24 -6.32 30.24 -13.24
C SER A 24 -7.73 29.69 -13.09
N LEU A 25 -7.81 28.74 -12.19
CA LEU A 25 -8.87 28.49 -11.19
C LEU A 25 -8.70 27.06 -10.61
N ILE A 26 -7.52 26.78 -10.05
CA ILE A 26 -7.42 25.71 -9.05
C ILE A 26 -7.44 26.38 -7.69
N GLY A 27 -8.60 26.88 -7.32
CA GLY A 27 -8.94 27.16 -5.95
C GLY A 27 -9.42 25.85 -5.35
N ALA A 28 -8.53 25.06 -4.83
CA ALA A 28 -8.89 23.90 -4.04
C ALA A 28 -9.41 24.39 -2.70
N SER A 29 -10.64 24.16 -2.45
CA SER A 29 -11.10 23.96 -1.09
C SER A 29 -11.58 22.52 -0.99
N PHE A 30 -10.59 21.59 -0.91
CA PHE A 30 -10.47 20.91 0.39
C PHE A 30 -10.41 22.04 1.40
N ASP A 31 -11.19 22.01 2.45
CA ASP A 31 -11.09 23.03 3.51
C ASP A 31 -9.72 22.87 4.18
N ALA A 32 -8.69 23.18 3.40
CA ALA A 32 -7.32 23.30 3.77
C ALA A 32 -7.21 24.74 4.24
N GLY A 33 -7.48 24.95 5.52
CA GLY A 33 -7.08 26.18 6.18
C GLY A 33 -5.66 26.48 5.76
N SER A 34 -5.46 27.58 5.06
CA SER A 34 -4.26 28.04 4.41
C SER A 34 -3.03 27.96 5.31
N ALA A 35 -2.29 26.85 5.18
CA ALA A 35 -0.87 26.82 5.49
C ALA A 35 -0.14 26.85 4.15
N TYR A 36 -0.07 28.01 3.52
CA TYR A 36 0.85 28.23 2.43
C TYR A 36 2.27 28.09 2.96
N ALA A 37 2.84 26.88 2.81
CA ALA A 37 4.28 26.73 2.86
C ALA A 37 4.84 27.52 1.68
N GLN A 38 5.66 28.54 1.95
CA GLN A 38 6.41 29.24 0.93
C GLN A 38 7.27 28.23 0.17
N THR A 39 6.84 27.89 -1.03
CA THR A 39 7.60 27.02 -1.92
C THR A 39 8.89 27.72 -2.27
N LYS A 40 10.02 27.20 -1.80
CA LYS A 40 11.33 27.56 -2.32
C LYS A 40 11.34 27.23 -3.82
N LYS A 41 11.39 28.26 -4.67
CA LYS A 41 11.53 28.11 -6.12
C LYS A 41 12.71 27.21 -6.42
N ASN A 42 12.41 26.04 -6.99
CA ASN A 42 13.43 25.10 -7.45
C ASN A 42 14.22 25.72 -8.62
N PRO A 43 15.55 25.79 -8.58
CA PRO A 43 16.32 26.31 -9.69
C PRO A 43 16.28 25.30 -10.85
N LYS A 44 15.59 25.68 -11.93
CA LYS A 44 15.54 25.01 -13.24
C LYS A 44 15.25 23.50 -13.16
N GLY A 45 13.97 23.18 -13.07
CA GLY A 45 13.49 21.81 -13.24
C GLY A 45 14.06 21.21 -14.53
N LYS A 46 14.73 20.07 -14.43
CA LYS A 46 14.95 19.20 -15.57
C LYS A 46 13.57 18.91 -16.15
N GLN A 47 13.34 19.28 -17.41
CA GLN A 47 12.16 18.82 -18.14
C GLN A 47 12.09 17.31 -18.00
N LEU A 48 10.94 16.80 -17.54
CA LEU A 48 10.67 15.37 -17.58
C LEU A 48 10.91 14.88 -19.01
N PRO A 49 11.49 13.68 -19.19
CA PRO A 49 11.67 13.13 -20.52
C PRO A 49 10.31 13.15 -21.23
N LYS A 50 10.25 13.66 -22.46
CA LYS A 50 9.06 13.51 -23.32
C LYS A 50 8.71 12.04 -23.34
N ASP A 51 7.41 11.73 -23.27
CA ASP A 51 6.86 10.37 -23.37
C ASP A 51 7.62 9.54 -24.41
N GLN A 52 8.55 8.72 -23.96
CA GLN A 52 9.09 7.69 -24.80
C GLN A 52 8.07 6.56 -24.81
N PRO A 53 7.56 6.17 -25.98
CA PRO A 53 6.61 5.08 -26.06
C PRO A 53 7.25 3.83 -25.45
N ARG A 54 6.54 3.19 -24.53
CA ARG A 54 6.96 1.93 -23.93
C ARG A 54 7.15 0.88 -25.03
N THR A 55 8.15 0.01 -24.90
CA THR A 55 8.32 -1.13 -25.81
C THR A 55 7.05 -1.98 -25.78
N PRO A 56 6.36 -2.20 -26.92
CA PRO A 56 5.16 -3.02 -26.95
C PRO A 56 5.45 -4.46 -26.51
N PHE A 57 4.56 -5.07 -25.77
CA PHE A 57 4.66 -6.46 -25.32
C PHE A 57 3.29 -7.14 -25.35
N THR A 58 3.29 -8.47 -25.31
CA THR A 58 2.09 -9.30 -25.36
C THR A 58 1.72 -9.84 -24.00
N LEU A 59 0.53 -10.44 -23.87
CA LEU A 59 0.12 -11.18 -22.66
C LEU A 59 1.09 -12.35 -22.37
N GLU A 60 1.63 -12.99 -23.40
CA GLU A 60 2.63 -14.05 -23.24
C GLU A 60 3.94 -13.51 -22.68
N ASP A 61 4.44 -12.38 -23.21
CA ASP A 61 5.59 -11.66 -22.65
C ASP A 61 5.33 -11.29 -21.18
N GLN A 62 4.13 -10.78 -20.87
CA GLN A 62 3.72 -10.38 -19.52
C GLN A 62 3.75 -11.56 -18.53
N ASN A 63 3.23 -12.71 -18.93
CA ASN A 63 3.18 -13.91 -18.09
C ASN A 63 4.58 -14.51 -17.86
N ALA A 64 5.47 -14.39 -18.82
CA ALA A 64 6.86 -14.87 -18.75
C ALA A 64 7.83 -13.83 -18.13
N ALA A 65 7.34 -12.62 -17.81
CA ALA A 65 8.18 -11.51 -17.37
C ALA A 65 8.82 -11.77 -16.01
N ALA A 66 10.13 -11.61 -15.95
CA ALA A 66 10.95 -11.75 -14.74
C ALA A 66 11.82 -10.51 -14.50
N ILE A 67 12.23 -10.33 -13.26
CA ILE A 67 13.22 -9.32 -12.91
C ILE A 67 14.61 -9.87 -13.23
N PRO A 68 15.39 -9.18 -14.09
CA PRO A 68 16.70 -9.66 -14.51
C PRO A 68 17.64 -9.96 -13.33
N GLY A 69 18.05 -11.24 -13.23
CA GLY A 69 19.00 -11.70 -12.21
C GLY A 69 18.45 -11.86 -10.79
N ILE A 70 17.11 -11.79 -10.59
CA ILE A 70 16.45 -12.04 -9.32
C ILE A 70 15.23 -12.93 -9.54
N PRO A 71 15.40 -14.26 -9.64
CA PRO A 71 14.33 -15.19 -10.05
C PRO A 71 13.11 -15.16 -9.12
N ASP A 72 13.32 -14.99 -7.82
CA ASP A 72 12.26 -14.98 -6.80
C ASP A 72 11.89 -13.55 -6.34
N ALA A 73 12.13 -12.56 -7.21
CA ALA A 73 11.82 -11.15 -6.88
C ALA A 73 10.33 -10.91 -6.65
N ARG A 74 9.46 -11.70 -7.30
CA ARG A 74 8.01 -11.50 -7.24
C ARG A 74 7.22 -12.77 -7.59
N ALA A 75 5.94 -12.75 -7.24
CA ALA A 75 4.93 -13.67 -7.71
C ALA A 75 3.64 -12.92 -8.06
N TRP A 76 2.82 -13.49 -8.94
CA TRP A 76 1.46 -13.01 -9.12
C TRP A 76 0.61 -13.36 -7.89
N GLY A 77 -0.26 -12.44 -7.47
CA GLY A 77 -1.09 -12.65 -6.27
C GLY A 77 -2.16 -13.72 -6.40
N ASP A 78 -2.43 -14.20 -7.61
CA ASP A 78 -3.37 -15.26 -7.96
C ASP A 78 -2.66 -16.55 -8.44
N SER A 79 -1.33 -16.62 -8.36
CA SER A 79 -0.53 -17.76 -8.77
C SER A 79 -0.08 -18.62 -7.59
N GLU A 80 0.00 -19.93 -7.80
CA GLU A 80 0.60 -20.89 -6.86
C GLU A 80 2.11 -20.67 -6.64
N ASP A 81 2.74 -19.87 -7.51
CA ASP A 81 4.15 -19.50 -7.38
C ASP A 81 4.50 -18.85 -6.04
N PHE A 82 3.51 -18.24 -5.37
CA PHE A 82 3.71 -17.68 -4.02
C PHE A 82 4.18 -18.72 -3.01
N GLN A 83 3.84 -20.01 -3.19
CA GLN A 83 4.29 -21.08 -2.30
C GLN A 83 5.81 -21.16 -2.19
N ARG A 84 6.53 -20.88 -3.30
CA ARG A 84 8.00 -20.86 -3.32
C ARG A 84 8.59 -19.72 -2.48
N LEU A 85 7.80 -18.69 -2.23
CA LEU A 85 8.21 -17.50 -1.48
C LEU A 85 7.91 -17.60 0.02
N LEU A 86 7.26 -18.67 0.48
CA LEU A 86 6.92 -18.84 1.90
C LEU A 86 8.17 -18.80 2.79
N PRO A 87 8.06 -18.33 4.04
CA PRO A 87 9.17 -18.31 4.97
C PRO A 87 9.61 -19.73 5.34
N THR A 88 10.88 -19.88 5.67
CA THR A 88 11.42 -21.08 6.33
C THR A 88 11.58 -20.89 7.82
N SER A 89 11.48 -19.64 8.31
CA SER A 89 11.43 -19.31 9.73
C SER A 89 10.01 -19.46 10.28
N ASN A 90 9.91 -19.94 11.50
CA ASN A 90 8.64 -19.96 12.24
C ASN A 90 8.43 -18.62 12.95
N GLY A 91 7.20 -18.21 13.11
CA GLY A 91 6.84 -17.00 13.85
C GLY A 91 5.55 -16.37 13.32
N PRO A 92 5.02 -15.36 14.00
CA PRO A 92 3.82 -14.66 13.59
C PRO A 92 4.03 -13.86 12.31
N TRP A 93 2.94 -13.64 11.60
CA TRP A 93 2.90 -12.79 10.41
C TRP A 93 2.26 -11.44 10.74
N LEU A 94 2.72 -10.40 10.06
CA LEU A 94 2.16 -9.05 10.16
C LEU A 94 1.76 -8.57 8.78
N ALA A 95 0.50 -8.17 8.63
CA ALA A 95 -0.01 -7.49 7.44
C ALA A 95 -0.34 -6.03 7.77
N LEU A 96 0.19 -5.11 6.96
CA LEU A 96 0.04 -3.67 7.10
C LEU A 96 -0.80 -3.15 5.93
N SER A 97 -1.96 -2.58 6.21
CA SER A 97 -2.82 -2.02 5.17
C SER A 97 -2.32 -0.67 4.64
N GLY A 98 -2.86 -0.27 3.49
CA GLY A 98 -2.82 1.14 3.08
C GLY A 98 -3.61 2.04 4.04
N GLY A 99 -3.57 3.36 3.78
CA GLY A 99 -4.27 4.35 4.62
C GLY A 99 -3.72 5.77 4.54
N GLY A 100 -2.69 6.03 3.73
CA GLY A 100 -2.12 7.38 3.60
C GLY A 100 -1.62 7.95 4.94
N ALA A 101 -2.11 9.12 5.33
CA ALA A 101 -1.74 9.78 6.59
C ALA A 101 -2.07 8.94 7.84
N ASP A 102 -3.08 8.07 7.76
CA ASP A 102 -3.48 7.20 8.86
C ASP A 102 -2.45 6.10 9.17
N GLY A 103 -1.41 5.94 8.35
CA GLY A 103 -0.23 5.12 8.67
C GLY A 103 0.47 5.52 9.97
N ALA A 104 0.26 6.75 10.45
CA ALA A 104 0.72 7.20 11.76
C ALA A 104 0.18 6.30 12.90
N TYR A 105 -1.04 5.74 12.76
CA TYR A 105 -1.59 4.76 13.70
C TYR A 105 -0.74 3.50 13.79
N GLY A 106 -0.48 2.85 12.66
CA GLY A 106 0.30 1.61 12.61
C GLY A 106 1.74 1.81 13.09
N ALA A 107 2.36 2.93 12.74
CA ALA A 107 3.69 3.29 13.24
C ALA A 107 3.69 3.48 14.75
N GLY A 108 2.72 4.22 15.29
CA GLY A 108 2.53 4.41 16.73
C GLY A 108 2.26 3.10 17.47
N LEU A 109 1.38 2.26 16.91
CA LEU A 109 1.05 0.96 17.47
C LEU A 109 2.29 0.06 17.57
N LEU A 110 3.11 -0.04 16.52
CA LEU A 110 4.35 -0.81 16.53
C LEU A 110 5.33 -0.29 17.58
N THR A 111 5.48 1.02 17.71
CA THR A 111 6.33 1.68 18.71
C THR A 111 5.85 1.38 20.13
N GLY A 112 4.56 1.56 20.40
CA GLY A 112 3.97 1.25 21.72
C GLY A 112 4.03 -0.23 22.06
N TRP A 113 3.90 -1.09 21.05
CA TRP A 113 4.02 -2.54 21.24
C TRP A 113 5.44 -2.96 21.65
N THR A 114 6.46 -2.28 21.09
CA THR A 114 7.84 -2.44 21.57
C THR A 114 8.00 -1.96 23.02
N GLN A 115 7.45 -0.78 23.33
CA GLN A 115 7.54 -0.20 24.69
C GLN A 115 6.86 -1.08 25.75
N SER A 116 5.79 -1.80 25.37
CA SER A 116 5.15 -2.78 26.25
C SER A 116 5.95 -4.07 26.44
N GLY A 117 7.05 -4.27 25.69
CA GLY A 117 7.89 -5.46 25.73
C GLY A 117 7.29 -6.71 25.07
N ASN A 118 6.12 -6.59 24.42
CA ASN A 118 5.37 -7.74 23.90
C ASN A 118 5.40 -7.86 22.36
N ARG A 119 6.05 -6.94 21.63
CA ARG A 119 6.14 -7.02 20.18
C ARG A 119 6.95 -8.23 19.74
N PRO A 120 6.35 -9.17 19.00
CA PRO A 120 7.09 -10.34 18.52
C PRO A 120 8.02 -9.98 17.36
N GLU A 121 8.98 -10.84 17.10
CA GLU A 121 9.67 -10.86 15.83
C GLU A 121 8.78 -11.56 14.79
N PHE A 122 8.53 -10.88 13.68
CA PHE A 122 7.64 -11.41 12.63
C PHE A 122 8.43 -12.26 11.63
N ALA A 123 7.95 -13.47 11.36
CA ALA A 123 8.47 -14.32 10.29
C ALA A 123 8.16 -13.72 8.91
N VAL A 124 6.99 -13.11 8.79
CA VAL A 124 6.56 -12.42 7.57
C VAL A 124 6.04 -11.03 7.92
N VAL A 125 6.43 -10.03 7.13
CA VAL A 125 5.79 -8.71 7.10
C VAL A 125 5.31 -8.47 5.68
N THR A 126 4.06 -8.05 5.52
CA THR A 126 3.51 -7.61 4.24
C THR A 126 3.02 -6.18 4.33
N GLY A 127 3.09 -5.43 3.24
CA GLY A 127 2.61 -4.06 3.21
C GLY A 127 2.07 -3.63 1.86
N ALA A 128 1.04 -2.79 1.88
CA ALA A 128 0.49 -2.09 0.73
C ALA A 128 0.44 -0.59 1.01
N SER A 129 0.75 0.26 0.03
CA SER A 129 0.73 1.72 0.17
C SER A 129 1.56 2.19 1.38
N ILE A 130 0.98 2.96 2.29
CA ILE A 130 1.68 3.40 3.52
C ILE A 130 2.18 2.21 4.35
N GLY A 131 1.47 1.07 4.33
CA GLY A 131 1.93 -0.17 4.97
C GLY A 131 3.22 -0.71 4.35
N ALA A 132 3.45 -0.51 3.05
CA ALA A 132 4.70 -0.85 2.39
C ALA A 132 5.86 0.05 2.87
N LEU A 133 5.58 1.32 3.17
CA LEU A 133 6.57 2.26 3.70
C LEU A 133 6.91 1.99 5.18
N ILE A 134 5.94 1.53 5.98
CA ILE A 134 6.13 1.07 7.37
C ILE A 134 6.88 -0.29 7.41
N GLY A 135 6.65 -1.12 6.40
CA GLY A 135 7.12 -2.51 6.32
C GLY A 135 8.60 -2.73 6.64
N PRO A 136 9.56 -1.98 6.06
CA PRO A 136 10.99 -2.13 6.36
C PRO A 136 11.32 -2.01 7.85
N TYR A 137 10.73 -1.04 8.53
CA TYR A 137 10.92 -0.77 9.96
C TYR A 137 10.27 -1.85 10.82
N ALA A 138 9.06 -2.27 10.45
CA ALA A 138 8.36 -3.36 11.13
C ALA A 138 9.15 -4.68 11.02
N PHE A 139 9.72 -4.96 9.84
CA PHE A 139 10.50 -6.16 9.56
C PHE A 139 11.84 -6.19 10.29
N LEU A 140 12.52 -5.04 10.36
CA LEU A 140 13.81 -4.92 11.02
C LEU A 140 13.72 -4.81 12.56
N GLY A 141 12.52 -4.49 13.07
CA GLY A 141 12.21 -4.55 14.50
C GLY A 141 12.58 -3.29 15.31
N PRO A 142 12.61 -3.41 16.65
CA PRO A 142 12.59 -2.29 17.60
C PRO A 142 13.68 -1.23 17.42
N ARG A 143 14.85 -1.60 16.93
CA ARG A 143 15.97 -0.66 16.69
C ARG A 143 15.67 0.43 15.67
N TYR A 144 14.53 0.30 14.95
CA TYR A 144 14.08 1.25 13.93
C TYR A 144 12.84 2.05 14.37
N ASP A 145 12.42 1.97 15.63
CA ASP A 145 11.19 2.62 16.09
C ASP A 145 11.32 4.15 16.15
N ASP A 146 12.51 4.70 16.44
CA ASP A 146 12.73 6.15 16.32
C ASP A 146 12.47 6.63 14.89
N ALA A 147 12.93 5.86 13.90
CA ALA A 147 12.69 6.16 12.50
C ALA A 147 11.20 6.03 12.12
N LEU A 148 10.41 5.15 12.76
CA LEU A 148 8.96 5.11 12.57
C LEU A 148 8.31 6.44 12.97
N ARG A 149 8.69 6.99 14.11
CA ARG A 149 8.16 8.28 14.57
C ARG A 149 8.51 9.41 13.59
N GLU A 150 9.79 9.58 13.27
CA GLU A 150 10.26 10.62 12.35
C GLU A 150 9.59 10.53 10.97
N ASN A 151 9.31 9.30 10.53
CA ASN A 151 8.84 9.03 9.18
C ASN A 151 7.34 9.09 9.02
N PHE A 152 6.57 8.91 10.09
CA PHE A 152 5.12 8.75 9.99
C PHE A 152 4.34 9.66 10.93
N ALA A 153 4.97 10.35 11.87
CA ALA A 153 4.34 11.38 12.70
C ALA A 153 4.79 12.80 12.34
N GLU A 154 5.97 12.97 11.74
CA GLU A 154 6.59 14.28 11.53
C GLU A 154 6.62 14.73 10.06
N ILE A 155 6.20 13.90 9.11
CA ILE A 155 6.11 14.27 7.69
C ILE A 155 4.92 15.16 7.40
N THR A 156 5.05 15.96 6.35
CA THR A 156 4.02 16.86 5.85
C THR A 156 3.66 16.55 4.39
N ALA A 157 2.60 17.16 3.87
CA ALA A 157 2.23 17.04 2.47
C ALA A 157 3.37 17.39 1.50
N ALA A 158 4.20 18.40 1.84
CA ALA A 158 5.33 18.81 1.02
C ALA A 158 6.46 17.77 0.93
N ASP A 159 6.52 16.83 1.88
CA ASP A 159 7.45 15.70 1.85
C ASP A 159 6.96 14.56 0.97
N VAL A 160 5.67 14.55 0.63
CA VAL A 160 5.03 13.47 -0.13
C VAL A 160 4.75 13.87 -1.58
N PHE A 161 4.25 15.08 -1.81
CA PHE A 161 3.89 15.52 -3.16
C PHE A 161 4.05 17.03 -3.35
N GLU A 162 4.12 17.43 -4.62
CA GLU A 162 4.07 18.82 -5.07
C GLU A 162 2.73 19.04 -5.80
N ASP A 163 2.07 20.17 -5.53
CA ASP A 163 0.82 20.57 -6.22
C ASP A 163 1.15 21.02 -7.65
N ARG A 164 1.47 20.04 -8.46
CA ARG A 164 1.82 20.19 -9.87
C ARG A 164 1.30 19.02 -10.66
N ALA A 165 0.29 19.27 -11.48
CA ALA A 165 -0.23 18.25 -12.39
C ALA A 165 0.81 17.83 -13.44
N THR A 166 0.79 16.55 -13.78
CA THR A 166 1.57 15.96 -14.87
C THR A 166 0.60 15.37 -15.91
N PRO A 167 1.06 14.90 -17.08
CA PRO A 167 0.18 14.19 -18.01
C PRO A 167 -0.47 12.93 -17.42
N GLU A 168 0.13 12.34 -16.38
CA GLU A 168 -0.25 11.07 -15.80
C GLU A 168 -0.94 11.19 -14.44
N SER A 169 -0.88 12.38 -13.78
CA SER A 169 -1.35 12.55 -12.40
C SER A 169 -1.69 13.99 -12.03
N LEU A 170 -2.53 14.13 -11.00
CA LEU A 170 -2.88 15.44 -10.44
C LEU A 170 -1.74 16.08 -9.63
N PHE A 171 -0.87 15.26 -9.03
CA PHE A 171 0.26 15.71 -8.21
C PHE A 171 1.55 15.06 -8.67
N ASP A 172 2.67 15.75 -8.46
CA ASP A 172 3.99 15.18 -8.67
C ASP A 172 4.51 14.57 -7.36
N ASN A 173 4.83 13.28 -7.39
CA ASN A 173 5.31 12.54 -6.23
C ASN A 173 6.85 12.47 -6.11
N TRP A 174 7.57 13.37 -6.79
CA TRP A 174 9.02 13.45 -6.67
C TRP A 174 9.52 13.66 -5.22
N PRO A 175 8.80 14.44 -4.33
CA PRO A 175 9.21 14.55 -2.93
C PRO A 175 9.22 13.20 -2.22
N LEU A 176 8.17 12.36 -2.40
CA LEU A 176 8.13 11.00 -1.86
C LEU A 176 9.29 10.14 -2.38
N LYS A 177 9.61 10.22 -3.68
CA LYS A 177 10.76 9.50 -4.26
C LYS A 177 12.05 9.89 -3.54
N ARG A 178 12.31 11.18 -3.35
CA ARG A 178 13.48 11.68 -2.61
C ARG A 178 13.47 11.25 -1.14
N LEU A 179 12.32 11.27 -0.50
CA LEU A 179 12.18 10.82 0.87
C LEU A 179 12.57 9.35 1.00
N ILE A 180 12.06 8.49 0.11
CA ILE A 180 12.40 7.08 0.05
C ILE A 180 13.90 6.89 -0.25
N GLU A 181 14.46 7.65 -1.20
CA GLU A 181 15.90 7.61 -1.50
C GLU A 181 16.77 7.93 -0.30
N LYS A 182 16.38 8.91 0.52
CA LYS A 182 17.09 9.31 1.72
C LYS A 182 17.01 8.24 2.83
N ARG A 183 15.89 7.56 2.95
CA ARG A 183 15.58 6.67 4.08
C ARG A 183 15.88 5.21 3.82
N VAL A 184 15.69 4.76 2.58
CA VAL A 184 16.01 3.39 2.15
C VAL A 184 17.46 3.38 1.67
N THR A 185 18.36 3.11 2.60
CA THR A 185 19.82 3.11 2.38
C THR A 185 20.33 1.71 2.06
N ARG A 186 21.60 1.62 1.65
CA ARG A 186 22.29 0.31 1.48
C ARG A 186 22.36 -0.47 2.78
N GLU A 187 22.59 0.21 3.90
CA GLU A 187 22.65 -0.39 5.22
C GLU A 187 21.32 -1.04 5.58
N MET A 188 20.19 -0.36 5.28
CA MET A 188 18.86 -0.93 5.47
C MET A 188 18.66 -2.17 4.58
N LEU A 189 19.04 -2.13 3.30
CA LEU A 189 18.95 -3.30 2.42
C LEU A 189 19.81 -4.46 2.94
N THR A 190 21.02 -4.18 3.38
CA THR A 190 21.90 -5.21 3.96
C THR A 190 21.26 -5.86 5.20
N ALA A 191 20.63 -5.07 6.05
CA ALA A 191 19.90 -5.58 7.21
C ALA A 191 18.69 -6.44 6.80
N ILE A 192 17.91 -5.99 5.80
CA ILE A 192 16.76 -6.77 5.28
C ILE A 192 17.23 -8.08 4.63
N ALA A 193 18.34 -8.05 3.87
CA ALA A 193 18.94 -9.24 3.27
C ALA A 193 19.39 -10.25 4.34
N ALA A 194 19.98 -9.76 5.43
CA ALA A 194 20.39 -10.62 6.53
C ALA A 194 19.20 -11.34 7.19
N GLU A 195 18.07 -10.64 7.39
CA GLU A 195 16.85 -11.25 7.93
C GLU A 195 16.21 -12.22 6.91
N HIS A 196 16.24 -11.88 5.64
CA HIS A 196 15.78 -12.77 4.56
C HIS A 196 16.57 -14.09 4.55
N ASN A 197 17.88 -14.04 4.71
CA ASN A 197 18.76 -15.21 4.74
C ASN A 197 18.54 -16.10 5.99
N LYS A 198 17.94 -15.55 7.06
CA LYS A 198 17.46 -16.33 8.22
C LYS A 198 16.11 -17.03 7.94
N GLY A 199 15.54 -16.87 6.75
CA GLY A 199 14.28 -17.48 6.37
C GLY A 199 13.04 -16.60 6.57
N ARG A 200 13.18 -15.38 7.07
CA ARG A 200 12.09 -14.40 7.20
C ARG A 200 11.75 -13.78 5.84
N ARG A 201 10.55 -13.22 5.70
CA ARG A 201 10.09 -12.61 4.44
C ARG A 201 9.51 -11.23 4.65
N PHE A 202 9.86 -10.34 3.74
CA PHE A 202 9.21 -9.03 3.64
C PHE A 202 8.62 -8.88 2.24
N PHE A 203 7.30 -8.70 2.17
CA PHE A 203 6.56 -8.56 0.93
C PHE A 203 5.93 -7.19 0.80
N VAL A 204 5.93 -6.65 -0.41
CA VAL A 204 5.20 -5.44 -0.79
C VAL A 204 4.27 -5.77 -1.93
N VAL A 205 3.07 -5.21 -1.90
CA VAL A 205 2.07 -5.39 -2.95
C VAL A 205 2.04 -4.17 -3.85
N THR A 206 1.98 -4.41 -5.16
CA THR A 206 1.65 -3.40 -6.18
C THR A 206 0.56 -3.91 -7.10
N THR A 207 -0.14 -3.01 -7.77
CA THR A 207 -1.05 -3.34 -8.88
C THR A 207 -0.30 -3.17 -10.20
N ASN A 208 -0.13 -4.25 -10.97
CA ASN A 208 0.32 -4.15 -12.35
C ASN A 208 -0.86 -3.70 -13.20
N GLN A 209 -0.76 -2.48 -13.73
CA GLN A 209 -1.85 -1.83 -14.46
C GLN A 209 -2.07 -2.46 -15.84
N ASP A 210 -1.00 -2.98 -16.46
CA ASP A 210 -1.09 -3.61 -17.78
C ASP A 210 -1.86 -4.93 -17.73
N ALA A 211 -1.62 -5.72 -16.67
CA ALA A 211 -2.27 -7.01 -16.46
C ALA A 211 -3.60 -6.91 -15.66
N GLY A 212 -3.86 -5.79 -14.98
CA GLY A 212 -4.98 -5.67 -14.04
C GLY A 212 -4.86 -6.60 -12.83
N ARG A 213 -3.65 -6.97 -12.40
CA ARG A 213 -3.39 -8.01 -11.40
C ARG A 213 -2.49 -7.51 -10.27
N ARG A 214 -2.64 -8.10 -9.08
CA ARG A 214 -1.73 -7.85 -7.96
C ARG A 214 -0.40 -8.57 -8.16
N VAL A 215 0.68 -7.89 -7.78
CA VAL A 215 2.04 -8.43 -7.75
C VAL A 215 2.56 -8.39 -6.33
N ILE A 216 3.07 -9.51 -5.85
CA ILE A 216 3.68 -9.67 -4.54
C ILE A 216 5.19 -9.64 -4.72
N TRP A 217 5.83 -8.58 -4.25
CA TRP A 217 7.28 -8.39 -4.34
C TRP A 217 7.99 -8.98 -3.14
N ASN A 218 8.96 -9.84 -3.37
CA ASN A 218 9.85 -10.38 -2.33
C ASN A 218 11.00 -9.41 -2.09
N MET A 219 10.77 -8.43 -1.23
CA MET A 219 11.71 -7.36 -0.95
C MET A 219 13.02 -7.86 -0.35
N GLY A 220 12.96 -8.97 0.39
CA GLY A 220 14.16 -9.63 0.93
C GLY A 220 15.05 -10.23 -0.15
N ALA A 221 14.46 -10.89 -1.16
CA ALA A 221 15.22 -11.42 -2.30
C ALA A 221 15.85 -10.29 -3.14
N ILE A 222 15.11 -9.19 -3.33
CA ILE A 222 15.64 -7.99 -4.00
C ILE A 222 16.83 -7.42 -3.19
N ALA A 223 16.66 -7.28 -1.87
CA ALA A 223 17.71 -6.77 -1.00
C ALA A 223 18.97 -7.65 -0.99
N ALA A 224 18.80 -8.97 -1.01
CA ALA A 224 19.89 -9.95 -1.01
C ALA A 224 20.79 -9.87 -2.26
N ARG A 225 20.30 -9.30 -3.36
CA ARG A 225 21.10 -9.02 -4.55
C ARG A 225 22.22 -7.99 -4.27
N GLY A 226 21.95 -6.97 -3.46
CA GLY A 226 22.94 -6.04 -2.90
C GLY A 226 23.55 -5.00 -3.85
N ASP A 227 23.21 -5.01 -5.15
CA ASP A 227 23.73 -4.07 -6.14
C ASP A 227 22.86 -2.80 -6.28
N ASP A 228 23.32 -1.82 -7.07
CA ASP A 228 22.60 -0.54 -7.29
C ASP A 228 21.25 -0.74 -7.98
N LYS A 229 21.13 -1.76 -8.84
CA LYS A 229 19.89 -2.08 -9.52
C LYS A 229 18.86 -2.61 -8.53
N ALA A 230 19.30 -3.45 -7.60
CA ALA A 230 18.45 -3.94 -6.52
C ALA A 230 17.98 -2.81 -5.60
N LEU A 231 18.88 -1.88 -5.23
CA LEU A 231 18.52 -0.71 -4.43
C LEU A 231 17.50 0.17 -5.15
N LYS A 232 17.71 0.42 -6.45
CA LYS A 232 16.76 1.18 -7.27
C LYS A 232 15.41 0.46 -7.33
N LEU A 233 15.39 -0.84 -7.66
CA LEU A 233 14.16 -1.62 -7.75
C LEU A 233 13.40 -1.65 -6.41
N PHE A 234 14.10 -1.83 -5.30
CA PHE A 234 13.50 -1.81 -3.97
C PHE A 234 12.76 -0.49 -3.71
N ARG A 235 13.40 0.64 -4.03
CA ARG A 235 12.81 1.97 -3.91
C ARG A 235 11.64 2.17 -4.86
N ASP A 236 11.79 1.77 -6.12
CA ASP A 236 10.74 1.87 -7.14
C ASP A 236 9.47 1.07 -6.74
N VAL A 237 9.62 -0.12 -6.16
CA VAL A 237 8.50 -0.91 -5.65
C VAL A 237 7.77 -0.20 -4.51
N LEU A 238 8.49 0.44 -3.58
CA LEU A 238 7.88 1.22 -2.50
C LEU A 238 7.11 2.44 -3.05
N VAL A 239 7.70 3.15 -4.01
CA VAL A 239 7.03 4.27 -4.70
C VAL A 239 5.79 3.78 -5.44
N ALA A 240 5.91 2.69 -6.21
CA ALA A 240 4.81 2.10 -6.96
C ALA A 240 3.65 1.71 -6.04
N SER A 241 3.98 1.02 -4.93
CA SER A 241 2.99 0.62 -3.93
C SER A 241 2.23 1.80 -3.30
N SER A 242 2.80 3.01 -3.36
CA SER A 242 2.23 4.25 -2.82
C SER A 242 1.70 5.21 -3.89
N SER A 243 1.66 4.78 -5.16
CA SER A 243 1.23 5.61 -6.30
C SER A 243 -0.27 5.43 -6.57
N ILE A 244 -1.11 6.19 -5.85
CA ILE A 244 -2.57 6.16 -6.02
C ILE A 244 -2.94 6.63 -7.43
N PRO A 245 -3.72 5.84 -8.21
CA PRO A 245 -4.10 6.18 -9.58
C PRO A 245 -4.76 7.55 -9.70
N GLY A 246 -4.33 8.33 -10.69
CA GLY A 246 -4.83 9.67 -10.94
C GLY A 246 -4.27 10.74 -10.00
N PHE A 247 -3.84 10.38 -8.79
CA PHE A 247 -3.20 11.31 -7.86
C PHE A 247 -1.70 11.36 -8.03
N PHE A 248 -1.05 10.21 -8.16
CA PHE A 248 0.40 10.09 -8.30
C PHE A 248 0.78 9.36 -9.59
N GLN A 249 1.97 9.66 -10.08
CA GLN A 249 2.51 9.04 -11.28
C GLN A 249 2.71 7.54 -11.08
N PRO A 250 2.37 6.72 -12.09
CA PRO A 250 2.72 5.31 -12.09
C PRO A 250 4.25 5.13 -12.14
N VAL A 251 4.70 3.96 -11.71
CA VAL A 251 6.12 3.59 -11.79
C VAL A 251 6.29 2.54 -12.87
N LEU A 252 7.23 2.79 -13.78
CA LEU A 252 7.64 1.84 -14.80
C LEU A 252 8.77 0.96 -14.27
N ILE A 253 8.54 -0.35 -14.22
CA ILE A 253 9.51 -1.33 -13.74
C ILE A 253 10.03 -2.15 -14.92
N ASP A 254 11.36 -2.17 -15.08
CA ASP A 254 12.04 -2.92 -16.14
C ASP A 254 11.94 -4.43 -15.89
N VAL A 255 11.49 -5.15 -16.90
CA VAL A 255 11.37 -6.62 -16.92
C VAL A 255 11.91 -7.20 -18.21
N GLU A 256 12.14 -8.52 -18.19
CA GLU A 256 12.63 -9.27 -19.36
C GLU A 256 11.83 -10.56 -19.52
N ALA A 257 11.44 -10.85 -20.77
CA ALA A 257 10.83 -12.11 -21.18
C ALA A 257 11.26 -12.47 -22.59
N ASN A 258 11.57 -13.74 -22.83
CA ASN A 258 11.88 -14.27 -24.17
C ASN A 258 12.99 -13.47 -24.90
N GLY A 259 13.99 -12.96 -24.17
CA GLY A 259 15.07 -12.12 -24.70
C GLY A 259 14.67 -10.66 -25.00
N LYS A 260 13.43 -10.26 -24.70
CA LYS A 260 12.89 -8.92 -24.90
C LYS A 260 12.85 -8.15 -23.57
N LYS A 261 13.29 -6.90 -23.60
CA LYS A 261 13.21 -5.96 -22.46
C LYS A 261 12.07 -5.01 -22.68
N PHE A 262 11.23 -4.85 -21.66
CA PHE A 262 10.10 -3.91 -21.66
C PHE A 262 9.82 -3.40 -20.25
N GLN A 263 8.87 -2.50 -20.13
CA GLN A 263 8.49 -1.90 -18.86
C GLN A 263 7.04 -2.19 -18.53
N GLU A 264 6.81 -2.66 -17.32
CA GLU A 264 5.48 -2.82 -16.74
C GLU A 264 5.10 -1.57 -15.96
N MET A 265 3.83 -1.17 -16.04
CA MET A 265 3.29 -0.05 -15.29
C MET A 265 2.71 -0.52 -13.96
N HIS A 266 3.25 -0.01 -12.86
CA HIS A 266 2.80 -0.35 -11.51
C HIS A 266 2.21 0.85 -10.78
N LEU A 267 1.15 0.59 -10.02
CA LEU A 267 0.41 1.54 -9.19
C LEU A 267 0.21 0.98 -7.78
N ASP A 268 -0.48 1.76 -6.94
CA ASP A 268 -0.73 1.45 -5.54
C ASP A 268 -1.31 0.04 -5.35
N GLY A 269 -0.74 -0.69 -4.39
CA GLY A 269 -1.12 -2.06 -4.09
C GLY A 269 -2.53 -2.20 -3.56
N THR A 270 -3.04 -1.16 -2.90
CA THR A 270 -4.37 -1.18 -2.28
C THR A 270 -5.53 -1.30 -3.28
N ILE A 271 -5.27 -1.01 -4.56
CA ILE A 271 -6.26 -1.17 -5.62
C ILE A 271 -6.69 -2.64 -5.75
N THR A 272 -5.73 -3.57 -5.62
CA THR A 272 -5.98 -5.02 -5.75
C THR A 272 -5.86 -5.79 -4.45
N ALA A 273 -5.20 -5.22 -3.43
CA ALA A 273 -5.08 -5.81 -2.09
C ALA A 273 -4.90 -4.69 -1.05
N PRO A 274 -5.96 -4.23 -0.38
CA PRO A 274 -5.88 -3.23 0.68
C PRO A 274 -4.92 -3.59 1.81
N PHE A 275 -4.79 -4.87 2.10
CA PHE A 275 -3.72 -5.53 2.84
C PHE A 275 -3.53 -6.94 2.28
N PHE A 276 -2.47 -7.63 2.67
CA PHE A 276 -2.17 -8.95 2.13
C PHE A 276 -1.69 -9.89 3.24
N VAL A 277 -2.39 -11.02 3.42
CA VAL A 277 -1.95 -12.11 4.29
C VAL A 277 -1.43 -13.26 3.44
N VAL A 278 -2.28 -13.80 2.57
CA VAL A 278 -1.97 -14.87 1.62
C VAL A 278 -2.74 -14.69 0.31
N PRO A 279 -2.31 -15.32 -0.79
CA PRO A 279 -3.07 -15.32 -2.03
C PRO A 279 -4.48 -15.87 -1.88
N GLU A 280 -5.39 -15.40 -2.73
CA GLU A 280 -6.80 -15.80 -2.74
C GLU A 280 -7.00 -17.31 -2.90
N TYR A 281 -6.18 -17.98 -3.75
CA TYR A 281 -6.29 -19.43 -3.92
C TYR A 281 -6.03 -20.19 -2.60
N MET A 282 -5.17 -19.69 -1.73
CA MET A 282 -4.96 -20.25 -0.40
C MET A 282 -6.15 -19.98 0.53
N LEU A 283 -6.80 -18.81 0.39
CA LEU A 283 -8.01 -18.47 1.12
C LEU A 283 -9.19 -19.34 0.69
N THR A 284 -9.25 -19.81 -0.55
CA THR A 284 -10.37 -20.56 -1.10
C THR A 284 -10.19 -22.09 -1.11
N GLY A 285 -9.10 -22.60 -0.56
CA GLY A 285 -8.88 -24.03 -0.36
C GLY A 285 -7.70 -24.66 -1.09
N GLY A 286 -6.97 -23.88 -1.89
CA GLY A 286 -5.67 -24.28 -2.45
C GLY A 286 -4.55 -24.12 -1.42
N GLY A 287 -3.43 -24.82 -1.59
CA GLY A 287 -2.24 -24.68 -0.74
C GLY A 287 -2.44 -25.20 0.71
N GLY A 288 -1.53 -25.90 1.27
CA GLY A 288 -1.62 -26.49 2.59
C GLY A 288 -1.70 -25.49 3.77
N ARG A 289 -1.47 -26.00 4.99
CA ARG A 289 -1.36 -25.16 6.18
C ARG A 289 -0.17 -24.18 6.05
N LEU A 290 -0.37 -22.96 6.55
CA LEU A 290 0.71 -21.97 6.61
C LEU A 290 1.75 -22.36 7.69
N PRO A 291 3.02 -21.95 7.52
CA PRO A 291 4.07 -22.17 8.52
C PRO A 291 3.95 -21.16 9.69
N THR A 292 2.74 -20.85 10.09
CA THR A 292 2.42 -19.97 11.21
C THR A 292 1.03 -20.32 11.76
N SER A 293 0.81 -20.05 13.03
CA SER A 293 -0.51 -20.12 13.66
C SER A 293 -1.05 -18.76 14.09
N GLN A 294 -0.28 -17.67 13.88
CA GLN A 294 -0.65 -16.34 14.32
C GLN A 294 -0.44 -15.33 13.20
N ALA A 295 -1.48 -14.56 12.88
CA ALA A 295 -1.40 -13.42 11.99
C ALA A 295 -1.96 -12.17 12.67
N TYR A 296 -1.21 -11.08 12.55
CA TYR A 296 -1.61 -9.74 12.97
C TYR A 296 -1.91 -8.90 11.74
N VAL A 297 -3.01 -8.17 11.77
CA VAL A 297 -3.37 -7.22 10.71
C VAL A 297 -3.52 -5.84 11.35
N ILE A 298 -2.74 -4.88 10.87
CA ILE A 298 -2.87 -3.47 11.25
C ILE A 298 -3.52 -2.72 10.10
N ILE A 299 -4.73 -2.25 10.32
CA ILE A 299 -5.52 -1.46 9.39
C ILE A 299 -5.31 0.01 9.69
N ASN A 300 -4.60 0.69 8.80
CA ASN A 300 -4.29 2.12 8.88
C ASN A 300 -5.47 2.97 8.37
N SER A 301 -6.65 2.71 8.89
CA SER A 301 -7.87 3.49 8.62
C SER A 301 -8.99 3.07 9.56
N LYS A 302 -10.05 3.86 9.61
CA LYS A 302 -11.34 3.41 10.12
C LYS A 302 -11.99 2.47 9.11
N LEU A 303 -12.77 1.51 9.58
CA LEU A 303 -13.55 0.63 8.71
C LEU A 303 -14.87 1.27 8.24
N SER A 304 -15.42 2.24 8.98
CA SER A 304 -16.59 2.98 8.52
C SER A 304 -16.20 4.08 7.53
N SER A 305 -17.08 4.32 6.57
CA SER A 305 -16.94 5.51 5.72
C SER A 305 -17.47 6.72 6.48
N GLU A 306 -16.62 7.72 6.69
CA GLU A 306 -17.06 8.99 7.27
C GLU A 306 -18.01 9.71 6.31
N PHE A 307 -19.04 10.36 6.87
CA PHE A 307 -19.93 11.23 6.09
C PHE A 307 -19.13 12.43 5.59
N SER A 308 -19.17 12.66 4.27
CA SER A 308 -18.52 13.79 3.63
C SER A 308 -19.29 14.20 2.39
N ILE A 309 -19.45 15.49 2.18
CA ILE A 309 -20.12 16.07 1.00
C ILE A 309 -19.03 16.55 0.05
N PRO A 310 -18.72 15.80 -1.02
CA PRO A 310 -17.70 16.21 -1.98
C PRO A 310 -18.17 17.45 -2.76
N GLU A 311 -17.25 18.34 -3.05
CA GLU A 311 -17.51 19.42 -3.98
C GLU A 311 -17.82 18.88 -5.38
N ARG A 312 -18.62 19.63 -6.16
CA ARG A 312 -18.96 19.27 -7.55
C ARG A 312 -17.80 19.57 -8.52
N ARG A 313 -16.63 19.03 -8.19
CA ARG A 313 -15.40 19.08 -9.00
C ARG A 313 -14.86 17.69 -9.22
N ILE A 314 -14.27 17.46 -10.39
CA ILE A 314 -13.81 16.13 -10.79
C ILE A 314 -12.83 15.51 -9.80
N ASN A 315 -11.85 16.28 -9.31
CA ASN A 315 -10.86 15.84 -8.35
C ASN A 315 -11.49 15.43 -7.00
N SER A 316 -12.44 16.24 -6.48
CA SER A 316 -13.14 15.93 -5.22
C SER A 316 -14.03 14.69 -5.34
N ILE A 317 -14.77 14.58 -6.47
CA ILE A 317 -15.61 13.41 -6.76
C ILE A 317 -14.73 12.16 -6.91
N LEU A 318 -13.62 12.25 -7.66
CA LEU A 318 -12.70 11.14 -7.88
C LEU A 318 -12.06 10.67 -6.56
N ALA A 319 -11.56 11.61 -5.76
CA ALA A 319 -11.00 11.32 -4.43
C ALA A 319 -11.99 10.57 -3.55
N ARG A 320 -13.23 11.07 -3.48
CA ARG A 320 -14.28 10.44 -2.70
C ARG A 320 -14.62 9.04 -3.23
N THR A 321 -14.73 8.89 -4.54
CA THR A 321 -15.04 7.60 -5.19
C THR A 321 -13.97 6.57 -4.89
N ILE A 322 -12.69 6.92 -5.06
CA ILE A 322 -11.56 6.03 -4.75
C ILE A 322 -11.57 5.67 -3.27
N GLY A 323 -11.73 6.63 -2.37
CA GLY A 323 -11.79 6.38 -0.93
C GLY A 323 -12.91 5.41 -0.53
N VAL A 324 -14.11 5.59 -1.09
CA VAL A 324 -15.25 4.68 -0.85
C VAL A 324 -14.96 3.28 -1.38
N ALA A 325 -14.40 3.17 -2.60
CA ALA A 325 -14.06 1.89 -3.21
C ALA A 325 -12.98 1.13 -2.40
N LEU A 326 -11.93 1.84 -1.97
CA LEU A 326 -10.87 1.26 -1.13
C LEU A 326 -11.40 0.79 0.23
N THR A 327 -12.28 1.56 0.87
CA THR A 327 -12.90 1.15 2.15
C THR A 327 -13.78 -0.08 1.95
N ALA A 328 -14.53 -0.17 0.86
CA ALA A 328 -15.35 -1.34 0.55
C ALA A 328 -14.48 -2.58 0.27
N ALA A 329 -13.41 -2.43 -0.50
CA ALA A 329 -12.45 -3.50 -0.78
C ALA A 329 -11.75 -3.99 0.51
N LEU A 330 -11.36 -3.06 1.39
CA LEU A 330 -10.75 -3.38 2.69
C LEU A 330 -11.67 -4.23 3.57
N LYS A 331 -12.96 -3.87 3.64
CA LYS A 331 -13.96 -4.67 4.38
C LYS A 331 -14.15 -6.05 3.78
N ALA A 332 -14.22 -6.14 2.45
CA ALA A 332 -14.39 -7.42 1.77
C ALA A 332 -13.19 -8.33 2.00
N GLU A 333 -11.96 -7.81 1.89
CA GLU A 333 -10.73 -8.57 2.16
C GLU A 333 -10.66 -9.03 3.62
N LEU A 334 -11.01 -8.14 4.57
CA LEU A 334 -11.02 -8.49 6.00
C LEU A 334 -12.04 -9.60 6.29
N LEU A 335 -13.23 -9.53 5.73
CA LEU A 335 -14.25 -10.57 5.86
C LEU A 335 -13.78 -11.89 5.24
N LEU A 336 -13.16 -11.86 4.06
CA LEU A 336 -12.64 -13.05 3.39
C LEU A 336 -11.54 -13.73 4.21
N VAL A 337 -10.56 -12.96 4.71
CA VAL A 337 -9.47 -13.48 5.53
C VAL A 337 -10.00 -14.03 6.86
N SER A 338 -10.90 -13.28 7.53
CA SER A 338 -11.49 -13.69 8.81
C SER A 338 -12.31 -14.98 8.67
N ALA A 339 -13.13 -15.09 7.62
CA ALA A 339 -13.96 -16.28 7.38
C ALA A 339 -13.14 -17.54 7.07
N ASN A 340 -11.89 -17.38 6.65
CA ASN A 340 -11.02 -18.50 6.28
C ASN A 340 -9.84 -18.72 7.25
N ALA A 341 -9.74 -17.92 8.31
CA ALA A 341 -8.63 -17.98 9.26
C ALA A 341 -8.51 -19.36 9.92
N ASP A 342 -9.61 -19.94 10.39
CA ASP A 342 -9.63 -21.27 11.03
C ASP A 342 -9.17 -22.37 10.07
N ARG A 343 -9.59 -22.31 8.80
CA ARG A 343 -9.19 -23.26 7.78
C ARG A 343 -7.69 -23.21 7.50
N LEU A 344 -7.12 -22.01 7.55
CA LEU A 344 -5.68 -21.79 7.40
C LEU A 344 -4.88 -22.14 8.67
N GLY A 345 -5.56 -22.41 9.78
CA GLY A 345 -4.96 -22.64 11.10
C GLY A 345 -4.40 -21.37 11.73
N LEU A 346 -4.96 -20.19 11.37
CA LEU A 346 -4.52 -18.90 11.84
C LEU A 346 -5.40 -18.39 12.99
N ASN A 347 -4.76 -17.99 14.07
CA ASN A 347 -5.32 -17.05 15.04
C ASN A 347 -5.10 -15.63 14.49
N LEU A 348 -6.18 -15.00 14.06
CA LEU A 348 -6.13 -13.66 13.44
C LEU A 348 -6.40 -12.59 14.50
N SER A 349 -5.49 -11.64 14.65
CA SER A 349 -5.63 -10.47 15.52
C SER A 349 -5.62 -9.20 14.68
N VAL A 350 -6.67 -8.39 14.79
CA VAL A 350 -6.86 -7.19 13.97
C VAL A 350 -6.82 -5.95 14.84
N ALA A 351 -5.99 -4.99 14.45
CA ALA A 351 -5.99 -3.63 14.99
C ALA A 351 -6.40 -2.64 13.89
N GLN A 352 -7.19 -1.66 14.23
CA GLN A 352 -7.67 -0.63 13.31
C GLN A 352 -7.79 0.72 14.01
N VAL A 353 -7.84 1.81 13.26
CA VAL A 353 -8.22 3.10 13.81
C VAL A 353 -9.68 3.00 14.29
N PRO A 354 -9.96 3.13 15.59
CA PRO A 354 -11.32 2.98 16.09
C PRO A 354 -12.17 4.21 15.74
N GLU A 355 -13.48 4.00 15.65
CA GLU A 355 -14.45 5.06 15.38
C GLU A 355 -14.43 6.16 16.43
N THR A 356 -14.02 5.82 17.65
CA THR A 356 -13.91 6.76 18.77
C THR A 356 -12.74 7.73 18.65
N PHE A 357 -11.76 7.45 17.77
CA PHE A 357 -10.70 8.42 17.49
C PHE A 357 -11.28 9.56 16.67
N ASN A 358 -11.39 10.72 17.31
CA ASN A 358 -11.96 11.93 16.71
C ASN A 358 -11.00 13.09 16.93
N HIS A 359 -10.10 13.30 15.98
CA HIS A 359 -9.20 14.45 15.95
C HIS A 359 -9.41 15.18 14.61
N PRO A 360 -9.49 16.52 14.60
CA PRO A 360 -9.65 17.26 13.36
C PRO A 360 -8.54 16.95 12.37
N ASN A 361 -8.91 16.55 11.15
CA ASN A 361 -8.00 16.40 10.02
C ASN A 361 -8.24 17.56 9.04
N ARG A 362 -7.27 18.44 8.90
CA ARG A 362 -7.38 19.67 8.11
C ARG A 362 -6.89 19.51 6.67
N GLY A 363 -6.48 18.32 6.28
CA GLY A 363 -6.02 18.06 4.92
C GLY A 363 -5.08 16.87 4.82
N LEU A 364 -4.55 16.66 3.62
CA LEU A 364 -3.63 15.56 3.35
C LEU A 364 -2.33 15.73 4.16
N PHE A 365 -1.96 14.72 4.94
CA PHE A 365 -0.78 14.71 5.79
C PHE A 365 -0.72 15.87 6.80
N ASP A 366 -1.87 16.14 7.46
CA ASP A 366 -1.95 17.10 8.57
C ASP A 366 -1.09 16.59 9.73
N HIS A 367 -0.01 17.31 10.02
CA HIS A 367 0.96 16.94 11.05
C HIS A 367 0.31 16.79 12.44
N ALA A 368 -0.61 17.70 12.83
CA ALA A 368 -1.26 17.63 14.14
C ALA A 368 -2.16 16.39 14.27
N TYR A 369 -2.87 16.05 13.20
CA TYR A 369 -3.67 14.84 13.12
C TYR A 369 -2.78 13.59 13.21
N MET A 370 -1.71 13.53 12.42
CA MET A 370 -0.80 12.38 12.39
C MET A 370 -0.08 12.17 13.72
N ASP A 371 0.40 13.23 14.37
CA ASP A 371 1.03 13.16 15.70
C ASP A 371 0.03 12.66 16.77
N ALA A 372 -1.21 13.17 16.74
CA ALA A 372 -2.26 12.70 17.64
C ALA A 372 -2.60 11.22 17.41
N LEU A 373 -2.68 10.79 16.15
CA LEU A 373 -2.98 9.41 15.77
C LEU A 373 -1.83 8.47 16.11
N PHE A 374 -0.58 8.90 15.94
CA PHE A 374 0.61 8.15 16.36
C PHE A 374 0.60 7.93 17.90
N LYS A 375 0.42 9.00 18.67
CA LYS A 375 0.33 8.91 20.14
C LYS A 375 -0.79 8.00 20.60
N PHE A 376 -1.93 8.07 19.93
CA PHE A 376 -3.06 7.20 20.20
C PHE A 376 -2.71 5.72 19.92
N GLY A 377 -2.03 5.41 18.80
CA GLY A 377 -1.56 4.07 18.51
C GLY A 377 -0.59 3.53 19.58
N VAL A 378 0.35 4.36 20.03
CA VAL A 378 1.27 4.02 21.14
C VAL A 378 0.49 3.67 22.41
N GLU A 379 -0.47 4.50 22.80
CA GLU A 379 -1.28 4.30 24.00
C GLU A 379 -2.11 3.01 23.95
N GLN A 380 -2.76 2.73 22.80
CA GLN A 380 -3.54 1.50 22.61
C GLN A 380 -2.68 0.24 22.73
N ALA A 381 -1.48 0.26 22.16
CA ALA A 381 -0.57 -0.88 22.24
C ALA A 381 -0.03 -1.08 23.67
N MET A 382 0.37 -0.01 24.36
CA MET A 382 0.85 -0.09 25.73
C MET A 382 -0.22 -0.63 26.72
N LYS A 383 -1.50 -0.32 26.47
CA LYS A 383 -2.64 -0.84 27.25
C LYS A 383 -3.04 -2.27 26.89
N GLY A 384 -2.43 -2.87 25.84
CA GLY A 384 -2.83 -4.18 25.32
C GLY A 384 -4.22 -4.20 24.66
N GLN A 385 -4.75 -3.04 24.28
CA GLN A 385 -6.11 -2.86 23.74
C GLN A 385 -6.15 -2.80 22.20
N ALA A 386 -4.98 -2.83 21.54
CA ALA A 386 -4.90 -2.59 20.11
C ALA A 386 -5.49 -3.70 19.25
N PHE A 387 -5.42 -4.97 19.68
CA PHE A 387 -5.86 -6.12 18.87
C PHE A 387 -7.11 -6.77 19.45
N ALA A 388 -8.15 -6.89 18.60
CA ALA A 388 -9.30 -7.72 18.88
C ALA A 388 -9.10 -9.10 18.23
N ASN A 389 -9.53 -10.17 18.90
CA ASN A 389 -9.55 -11.49 18.28
C ASN A 389 -10.69 -11.54 17.25
N SER A 390 -10.38 -11.90 16.03
CA SER A 390 -11.35 -11.97 14.92
C SER A 390 -12.42 -13.05 15.09
N ALA A 391 -12.16 -14.06 15.93
CA ALA A 391 -13.14 -15.13 16.26
C ALA A 391 -14.45 -14.60 16.85
N THR A 392 -14.51 -13.35 17.30
CA THR A 392 -15.69 -12.70 17.85
C THR A 392 -15.94 -11.31 17.24
N GLY A 393 -15.43 -11.05 16.04
CA GLY A 393 -15.67 -9.80 15.33
C GLY A 393 -17.17 -9.57 15.13
N SER A 394 -17.83 -9.05 16.15
CA SER A 394 -19.12 -8.40 16.00
C SER A 394 -18.93 -7.22 15.04
N VAL A 395 -19.27 -7.43 13.78
CA VAL A 395 -19.84 -6.35 12.99
C VAL A 395 -21.01 -5.86 13.85
N GLU A 396 -20.81 -4.80 14.60
CA GLU A 396 -21.89 -4.14 15.33
C GLU A 396 -23.00 -3.90 14.31
N ARG A 397 -24.07 -4.69 14.44
CA ARG A 397 -25.31 -4.40 13.74
C ARG A 397 -25.72 -3.04 14.29
N ARG A 398 -25.65 -2.02 13.45
CA ARG A 398 -26.35 -0.78 13.74
C ARG A 398 -27.77 -1.20 14.13
N SER A 399 -28.11 -1.00 15.38
CA SER A 399 -29.50 -0.92 15.76
C SER A 399 -30.05 0.31 15.08
N ASP A 400 -30.75 0.11 13.96
CA ASP A 400 -31.61 1.14 13.38
C ASP A 400 -32.65 1.46 14.44
N ASN A 401 -32.44 2.52 15.16
CA ASN A 401 -33.45 3.13 16.03
C ASN A 401 -34.16 4.18 15.17
N PRO A 402 -35.40 3.95 14.77
CA PRO A 402 -36.18 4.95 14.05
C PRO A 402 -36.69 5.99 15.04
N HIS A 403 -36.14 7.19 14.97
CA HIS A 403 -36.85 8.39 15.43
C HIS A 403 -36.64 9.53 14.44
#